data_9391b2d305174999e1179debf8fdd04e
#
_entry.id   9391b2d305174999e1179debf8fdd04e
#
_cell.length_a   1.000
_cell.length_b   1.000
_cell.length_c   1.000
_cell.angle_alpha   90.00
_cell.angle_beta   90.00
_cell.angle_gamma   90.00
#
_symmetry.space_group_name_H-M   'P 1'
#
loop_
_entity.id
_entity.type
_entity.pdbx_description
1 polymer ?
#
loop_
_entity_poly.entity_id
_entity_poly.type
_entity_poly.pdbx_seq_one_letter_code
_entity_poly.pdbx_strand_id
1 'polypeptide(L)'
;MFKKTLISLSIVLPLLFLGCSSDSDEEKSMVASSTFHLVDTKGVDYNVTKEGLNFYVKGHDGKVVMFDIFATWCPPCRAEAPNLSHLQKKYNDELLILGVTIEDGIANADLDAFKEKYGAEYAIVNSKDNEKLYRAIASATKAGQRFPIPFMVMYKDGQYITHYVGQTPEEMIESDIKKALGK
;
A
#
# COMPACT_ATOMS: atom_id res chain seq x y z
N MET A 1 -70.83 -2.53 65.44
CA MET A 1 -70.64 -2.11 64.02
C MET A 1 -69.38 -1.29 63.96
N PHE A 2 -68.24 -1.87 63.64
CA PHE A 2 -66.97 -1.21 63.65
C PHE A 2 -66.59 -0.88 62.20
N LYS A 3 -66.50 0.45 61.90
CA LYS A 3 -65.92 0.95 60.61
C LYS A 3 -64.43 0.94 60.76
N LYS A 4 -63.76 0.12 59.98
CA LYS A 4 -62.29 0.16 59.80
C LYS A 4 -61.92 1.19 58.71
N THR A 5 -61.28 2.26 59.11
CA THR A 5 -60.73 3.24 58.23
C THR A 5 -59.36 2.75 57.76
N LEU A 6 -59.19 2.52 56.44
CA LEU A 6 -57.90 2.22 55.83
C LEU A 6 -57.23 3.52 55.46
N ILE A 7 -56.09 3.78 56.10
CA ILE A 7 -55.18 4.88 55.75
C ILE A 7 -54.29 4.40 54.61
N SER A 8 -54.47 4.99 53.45
CA SER A 8 -53.61 4.77 52.29
C SER A 8 -52.34 5.55 52.42
N LEU A 9 -51.21 4.89 52.62
CA LEU A 9 -49.89 5.53 52.67
C LEU A 9 -49.33 5.58 51.23
N SER A 10 -49.47 6.74 50.61
CA SER A 10 -48.86 6.99 49.29
C SER A 10 -47.35 7.23 49.45
N ILE A 11 -46.57 6.24 49.05
CA ILE A 11 -45.11 6.37 48.92
C ILE A 11 -44.83 7.02 47.57
N VAL A 12 -44.42 8.30 47.61
CA VAL A 12 -43.90 9.00 46.47
C VAL A 12 -42.42 8.61 46.30
N LEU A 13 -42.15 7.81 45.28
CA LEU A 13 -40.81 7.40 44.90
C LEU A 13 -40.25 8.47 43.95
N PRO A 14 -39.15 9.19 44.29
CA PRO A 14 -38.54 10.12 43.33
C PRO A 14 -37.83 9.32 42.25
N LEU A 15 -38.30 9.45 41.00
CA LEU A 15 -37.56 9.01 39.81
C LEU A 15 -36.28 9.88 39.68
N LEU A 16 -35.16 9.28 40.02
CA LEU A 16 -33.85 9.78 39.63
C LEU A 16 -33.68 9.49 38.12
N PHE A 17 -33.88 10.48 37.28
CA PHE A 17 -33.45 10.44 35.90
C PHE A 17 -31.90 10.45 35.88
N LEU A 18 -31.29 9.28 35.83
CA LEU A 18 -29.92 9.16 35.34
C LEU A 18 -29.97 9.44 33.84
N GLY A 19 -29.56 10.65 33.46
CA GLY A 19 -29.30 10.98 32.09
C GLY A 19 -28.14 10.13 31.59
N CYS A 20 -28.43 9.12 30.76
CA CYS A 20 -27.42 8.54 29.89
C CYS A 20 -27.07 9.63 28.87
N SER A 21 -25.94 10.28 29.07
CA SER A 21 -25.23 10.95 27.99
C SER A 21 -24.87 9.88 26.98
N SER A 22 -25.56 9.84 25.86
CA SER A 22 -25.12 9.11 24.68
C SER A 22 -23.92 9.90 24.14
N ASP A 23 -22.73 9.57 24.66
CA ASP A 23 -21.52 9.79 23.90
C ASP A 23 -21.64 8.88 22.68
N SER A 24 -21.97 9.48 21.57
CA SER A 24 -21.79 8.88 20.26
C SER A 24 -20.29 8.80 20.04
N ASP A 25 -19.68 7.75 20.60
CA ASP A 25 -18.38 7.28 20.15
C ASP A 25 -18.55 6.94 18.67
N GLU A 26 -18.12 7.87 17.80
CA GLU A 26 -17.77 7.53 16.43
C GLU A 26 -16.79 6.37 16.54
N GLU A 27 -17.27 5.17 16.30
CA GLU A 27 -16.43 4.03 15.95
C GLU A 27 -15.69 4.40 14.67
N LYS A 28 -14.64 5.21 14.82
CA LYS A 28 -13.60 5.36 13.81
C LYS A 28 -12.99 3.99 13.67
N SER A 29 -13.53 3.21 12.72
CA SER A 29 -12.96 1.92 12.30
C SER A 29 -11.45 2.10 12.24
N MET A 30 -10.73 1.56 13.22
CA MET A 30 -9.28 1.58 13.25
C MET A 30 -8.80 0.64 12.15
N VAL A 31 -8.75 1.15 10.91
CA VAL A 31 -8.06 0.47 9.82
C VAL A 31 -6.62 0.33 10.28
N ALA A 32 -6.22 -0.91 10.53
CA ALA A 32 -4.85 -1.20 10.95
C ALA A 32 -3.89 -0.63 9.90
N SER A 33 -3.14 0.39 10.26
CA SER A 33 -2.13 0.98 9.40
C SER A 33 -0.77 0.34 9.69
N SER A 34 0.01 0.12 8.65
CA SER A 34 1.38 -0.38 8.75
C SER A 34 2.29 0.52 7.92
N THR A 35 3.44 0.86 8.45
CA THR A 35 4.45 1.65 7.73
C THR A 35 5.66 0.78 7.42
N PHE A 36 6.16 0.88 6.18
CA PHE A 36 7.36 0.22 5.70
C PHE A 36 8.42 1.27 5.39
N HIS A 37 9.61 1.10 5.95
CA HIS A 37 10.74 1.98 5.74
C HIS A 37 11.66 1.36 4.70
N LEU A 38 11.72 1.98 3.54
CA LEU A 38 12.50 1.50 2.41
C LEU A 38 13.64 2.48 2.13
N VAL A 39 14.78 1.94 1.75
CA VAL A 39 15.94 2.72 1.32
C VAL A 39 16.40 2.17 -0.01
N ASP A 40 16.65 3.02 -1.00
CA ASP A 40 17.18 2.57 -2.27
C ASP A 40 18.72 2.38 -2.24
N THR A 41 19.29 1.85 -3.32
CA THR A 41 20.73 1.62 -3.43
C THR A 41 21.56 2.91 -3.36
N LYS A 42 20.94 4.09 -3.51
CA LYS A 42 21.56 5.41 -3.40
C LYS A 42 21.38 6.06 -2.04
N GLY A 43 20.67 5.41 -1.10
CA GLY A 43 20.41 5.94 0.23
C GLY A 43 19.19 6.87 0.32
N VAL A 44 18.31 6.88 -0.68
CA VAL A 44 17.06 7.66 -0.62
C VAL A 44 16.00 6.89 0.15
N ASP A 45 15.34 7.56 1.09
CA ASP A 45 14.29 6.98 1.94
C ASP A 45 12.91 7.09 1.29
N TYR A 46 12.16 5.99 1.33
CA TYR A 46 10.75 5.92 0.93
C TYR A 46 9.92 5.31 2.07
N ASN A 47 9.01 6.10 2.63
CA ASN A 47 8.10 5.64 3.66
C ASN A 47 6.76 5.27 3.01
N VAL A 48 6.41 3.99 3.06
CA VAL A 48 5.16 3.47 2.50
C VAL A 48 4.20 3.18 3.64
N THR A 49 3.02 3.80 3.63
CA THR A 49 1.95 3.53 4.60
C THR A 49 0.86 2.71 3.93
N LYS A 50 0.51 1.57 4.55
CA LYS A 50 -0.62 0.73 4.15
C LYS A 50 -1.82 1.05 5.05
N GLU A 51 -2.96 1.34 4.44
CA GLU A 51 -4.25 1.54 5.10
C GLU A 51 -5.30 0.67 4.40
N GLY A 52 -5.68 -0.45 5.03
CA GLY A 52 -6.54 -1.43 4.38
C GLY A 52 -5.88 -2.03 3.13
N LEU A 53 -6.42 -1.75 1.95
CA LEU A 53 -5.89 -2.20 0.65
C LEU A 53 -5.06 -1.11 -0.06
N ASN A 54 -4.97 0.08 0.52
CA ASN A 54 -4.32 1.24 -0.06
C ASN A 54 -2.85 1.33 0.38
N PHE A 55 -1.99 1.85 -0.51
CA PHE A 55 -0.57 2.05 -0.25
C PHE A 55 -0.14 3.45 -0.67
N TYR A 56 0.31 4.25 0.29
CA TYR A 56 0.72 5.63 0.11
C TYR A 56 2.23 5.74 0.25
N VAL A 57 2.89 6.46 -0.65
CA VAL A 57 4.31 6.78 -0.51
C VAL A 57 4.42 8.25 -0.10
N LYS A 58 4.94 8.50 1.09
CA LYS A 58 5.05 9.85 1.66
C LYS A 58 5.82 10.79 0.72
N GLY A 59 5.25 11.96 0.45
CA GLY A 59 5.87 12.97 -0.42
C GLY A 59 5.70 12.72 -1.92
N HIS A 60 4.89 11.71 -2.31
CA HIS A 60 4.58 11.40 -3.70
C HIS A 60 3.08 11.49 -4.01
N ASP A 61 2.40 12.37 -3.27
CA ASP A 61 0.98 12.66 -3.50
C ASP A 61 0.77 13.18 -4.93
N GLY A 62 -0.30 12.77 -5.56
CA GLY A 62 -0.60 13.14 -6.95
C GLY A 62 0.16 12.35 -8.01
N LYS A 63 1.13 11.53 -7.66
CA LYS A 63 1.81 10.64 -8.60
C LYS A 63 1.08 9.29 -8.73
N VAL A 64 1.26 8.66 -9.88
CA VAL A 64 1.08 7.21 -10.02
C VAL A 64 2.28 6.55 -9.35
N VAL A 65 2.05 5.58 -8.49
CA VAL A 65 3.11 4.77 -7.86
C VAL A 65 3.01 3.35 -8.37
N MET A 66 4.13 2.79 -8.81
CA MET A 66 4.23 1.40 -9.24
C MET A 66 5.27 0.69 -8.39
N PHE A 67 4.87 -0.41 -7.75
CA PHE A 67 5.80 -1.35 -7.13
C PHE A 67 6.09 -2.47 -8.13
N ASP A 68 7.36 -2.62 -8.51
CA ASP A 68 7.86 -3.72 -9.33
C ASP A 68 8.53 -4.75 -8.44
N ILE A 69 7.87 -5.87 -8.19
CA ILE A 69 8.39 -6.96 -7.36
C ILE A 69 9.15 -7.92 -8.26
N PHE A 70 10.45 -8.02 -8.06
CA PHE A 70 11.38 -8.68 -8.97
C PHE A 70 12.52 -9.42 -8.26
N ALA A 71 13.35 -10.13 -9.04
CA ALA A 71 14.64 -10.63 -8.61
C ALA A 71 15.69 -10.46 -9.71
N THR A 72 16.96 -10.30 -9.33
CA THR A 72 18.06 -10.08 -10.29
C THR A 72 18.32 -11.28 -11.21
N TRP A 73 18.03 -12.50 -10.76
CA TRP A 73 18.16 -13.74 -11.52
C TRP A 73 16.96 -14.05 -12.45
N CYS A 74 15.87 -13.28 -12.35
CA CYS A 74 14.62 -13.52 -13.07
C CYS A 74 14.71 -13.03 -14.53
N PRO A 75 14.68 -13.89 -15.56
CA PRO A 75 14.84 -13.47 -16.95
C PRO A 75 13.77 -12.50 -17.44
N PRO A 76 12.45 -12.70 -17.20
CA PRO A 76 11.43 -11.75 -17.61
C PRO A 76 11.56 -10.41 -16.88
N CYS A 77 12.04 -10.37 -15.62
CA CYS A 77 12.29 -9.11 -14.89
C CYS A 77 13.41 -8.30 -15.56
N ARG A 78 14.47 -8.98 -16.04
CA ARG A 78 15.57 -8.35 -16.79
C ARG A 78 15.08 -7.74 -18.11
N ALA A 79 14.14 -8.42 -18.77
CA ALA A 79 13.57 -7.93 -20.03
C ALA A 79 12.60 -6.75 -19.82
N GLU A 80 11.95 -6.65 -18.66
CA GLU A 80 11.02 -5.59 -18.29
C GLU A 80 11.73 -4.28 -17.89
N ALA A 81 12.91 -4.38 -17.28
CA ALA A 81 13.62 -3.25 -16.69
C ALA A 81 13.81 -2.03 -17.61
N PRO A 82 14.19 -2.17 -18.90
CA PRO A 82 14.31 -1.03 -19.81
C PRO A 82 12.97 -0.33 -20.08
N ASN A 83 11.88 -1.08 -20.18
CA ASN A 83 10.53 -0.53 -20.42
C ASN A 83 10.09 0.32 -19.23
N LEU A 84 10.28 -0.20 -18.02
CA LEU A 84 9.97 0.54 -16.78
C LEU A 84 10.82 1.81 -16.67
N SER A 85 12.09 1.74 -17.04
CA SER A 85 12.99 2.91 -17.07
C SER A 85 12.55 3.96 -18.07
N HIS A 86 12.10 3.55 -19.25
CA HIS A 86 11.56 4.46 -20.26
C HIS A 86 10.29 5.15 -19.73
N LEU A 87 9.36 4.40 -19.13
CA LEU A 87 8.15 4.97 -18.53
C LEU A 87 8.49 5.92 -17.36
N GLN A 88 9.40 5.54 -16.47
CA GLN A 88 9.85 6.42 -15.38
C GLN A 88 10.42 7.73 -15.89
N LYS A 89 11.25 7.69 -16.93
CA LYS A 89 11.83 8.89 -17.55
C LYS A 89 10.75 9.75 -18.23
N LYS A 90 9.84 9.13 -18.96
CA LYS A 90 8.77 9.79 -19.71
C LYS A 90 7.78 10.52 -18.80
N TYR A 91 7.48 9.95 -17.64
CA TYR A 91 6.51 10.46 -16.66
C TYR A 91 7.19 10.88 -15.34
N ASN A 92 8.43 11.37 -15.39
CA ASN A 92 9.28 11.64 -14.24
C ASN A 92 8.59 12.37 -13.07
N ASP A 93 7.78 13.41 -13.37
CA ASP A 93 7.08 14.21 -12.37
C ASP A 93 5.75 13.59 -11.89
N GLU A 94 5.21 12.61 -12.63
CA GLU A 94 3.87 12.06 -12.45
C GLU A 94 3.87 10.57 -12.10
N LEU A 95 5.02 9.89 -12.20
CA LEU A 95 5.21 8.47 -11.93
C LEU A 95 6.37 8.27 -10.96
N LEU A 96 6.18 7.34 -10.04
CA LEU A 96 7.25 6.78 -9.21
C LEU A 96 7.24 5.27 -9.38
N ILE A 97 8.34 4.69 -9.88
CA ILE A 97 8.55 3.24 -9.89
C ILE A 97 9.53 2.89 -8.79
N LEU A 98 9.14 1.95 -7.93
CA LEU A 98 9.98 1.36 -6.89
C LEU A 98 10.15 -0.12 -7.18
N GLY A 99 11.36 -0.52 -7.59
CA GLY A 99 11.75 -1.91 -7.68
C GLY A 99 11.97 -2.49 -6.29
N VAL A 100 11.21 -3.52 -5.94
CA VAL A 100 11.26 -4.20 -4.65
C VAL A 100 11.80 -5.61 -4.85
N THR A 101 13.08 -5.82 -4.55
CA THR A 101 13.67 -7.17 -4.70
C THR A 101 13.11 -8.12 -3.64
N ILE A 102 12.87 -9.37 -4.07
CA ILE A 102 12.51 -10.48 -3.17
C ILE A 102 13.74 -11.19 -2.58
N GLU A 103 14.95 -10.79 -2.98
CA GLU A 103 16.20 -11.42 -2.58
C GLU A 103 16.64 -10.88 -1.21
N ASP A 104 16.56 -11.74 -0.20
CA ASP A 104 16.99 -11.37 1.14
C ASP A 104 18.53 -11.30 1.21
N GLY A 105 19.04 -10.24 1.83
CA GLY A 105 20.48 -10.04 2.05
C GLY A 105 21.31 -9.78 0.80
N ILE A 106 20.69 -9.48 -0.36
CA ILE A 106 21.42 -9.08 -1.57
C ILE A 106 22.23 -7.80 -1.31
N ALA A 107 23.46 -7.74 -1.82
CA ALA A 107 24.28 -6.55 -1.68
C ALA A 107 23.81 -5.42 -2.65
N ASN A 108 23.92 -4.16 -2.22
CA ASN A 108 23.62 -3.02 -3.10
C ASN A 108 24.47 -3.04 -4.37
N ALA A 109 25.72 -3.49 -4.30
CA ALA A 109 26.59 -3.62 -5.47
C ALA A 109 26.01 -4.57 -6.55
N ASP A 110 25.33 -5.66 -6.13
CA ASP A 110 24.70 -6.60 -7.07
C ASP A 110 23.45 -5.99 -7.72
N LEU A 111 22.70 -5.18 -6.96
CA LEU A 111 21.56 -4.42 -7.49
C LEU A 111 22.02 -3.31 -8.44
N ASP A 112 23.12 -2.62 -8.13
CA ASP A 112 23.69 -1.61 -9.01
C ASP A 112 24.24 -2.22 -10.30
N ALA A 113 24.87 -3.40 -10.21
CA ALA A 113 25.28 -4.19 -11.39
C ALA A 113 24.08 -4.63 -12.24
N PHE A 114 22.96 -5.01 -11.60
CA PHE A 114 21.70 -5.30 -12.29
C PHE A 114 21.20 -4.05 -13.02
N LYS A 115 21.16 -2.89 -12.34
CA LYS A 115 20.72 -1.61 -12.92
C LYS A 115 21.53 -1.26 -14.17
N GLU A 116 22.85 -1.31 -14.06
CA GLU A 116 23.75 -1.01 -15.17
C GLU A 116 23.56 -1.99 -16.33
N LYS A 117 23.54 -3.28 -16.04
CA LYS A 117 23.50 -4.34 -17.05
C LYS A 117 22.18 -4.39 -17.80
N TYR A 118 21.06 -4.13 -17.14
CA TYR A 118 19.71 -4.30 -17.72
C TYR A 118 18.96 -2.97 -17.89
N GLY A 119 19.64 -1.83 -17.67
CA GLY A 119 19.06 -0.51 -17.88
C GLY A 119 17.93 -0.17 -16.93
N ALA A 120 17.99 -0.62 -15.66
CA ALA A 120 16.99 -0.30 -14.64
C ALA A 120 17.30 1.06 -14.01
N GLU A 121 16.89 2.17 -14.65
CA GLU A 121 17.20 3.53 -14.21
C GLU A 121 16.20 4.07 -13.15
N TYR A 122 15.24 3.30 -12.72
CA TYR A 122 14.33 3.61 -11.61
C TYR A 122 14.92 3.27 -10.25
N ALA A 123 14.24 3.70 -9.17
CA ALA A 123 14.67 3.40 -7.79
C ALA A 123 14.49 1.91 -7.49
N ILE A 124 15.53 1.27 -6.97
CA ILE A 124 15.48 -0.11 -6.47
C ILE A 124 15.76 -0.07 -4.98
N VAL A 125 14.79 -0.51 -4.18
CA VAL A 125 14.90 -0.51 -2.73
C VAL A 125 15.48 -1.83 -2.21
N ASN A 126 16.35 -1.71 -1.20
CA ASN A 126 17.00 -2.83 -0.54
C ASN A 126 16.96 -2.64 0.99
N SER A 127 15.85 -3.06 1.59
CA SER A 127 15.55 -2.79 2.98
C SER A 127 15.01 -4.03 3.68
N LYS A 128 15.16 -4.08 4.99
CA LYS A 128 14.60 -5.16 5.83
C LYS A 128 13.07 -5.25 5.74
N ASP A 129 12.41 -4.19 5.29
CA ASP A 129 10.96 -4.17 5.12
C ASP A 129 10.50 -4.57 3.71
N ASN A 130 11.41 -4.86 2.77
CA ASN A 130 11.04 -5.33 1.42
C ASN A 130 10.11 -6.54 1.49
N GLU A 131 10.47 -7.56 2.26
CA GLU A 131 9.64 -8.77 2.39
C GLU A 131 8.26 -8.47 2.95
N LYS A 132 8.18 -7.67 4.00
CA LYS A 132 6.90 -7.28 4.59
C LYS A 132 6.03 -6.52 3.60
N LEU A 133 6.64 -5.59 2.82
CA LEU A 133 5.94 -4.81 1.83
C LEU A 133 5.39 -5.68 0.71
N TYR A 134 6.23 -6.49 0.04
CA TYR A 134 5.73 -7.27 -1.10
C TYR A 134 4.71 -8.33 -0.68
N ARG A 135 4.82 -8.90 0.53
CA ARG A 135 3.79 -9.80 1.09
C ARG A 135 2.48 -9.06 1.37
N ALA A 136 2.55 -7.83 1.89
CA ALA A 136 1.38 -7.00 2.13
C ALA A 136 0.67 -6.62 0.81
N ILE A 137 1.44 -6.30 -0.25
CA ILE A 137 0.91 -6.03 -1.60
C ILE A 137 0.25 -7.29 -2.18
N ALA A 138 0.93 -8.44 -2.12
CA ALA A 138 0.39 -9.72 -2.61
C ALA A 138 -0.91 -10.11 -1.88
N SER A 139 -1.00 -9.86 -0.58
CA SER A 139 -2.23 -10.06 0.20
C SER A 139 -3.35 -9.12 -0.24
N ALA A 140 -3.05 -7.83 -0.43
CA ALA A 140 -4.03 -6.82 -0.82
C ALA A 140 -4.60 -7.07 -2.23
N THR A 141 -3.77 -7.54 -3.16
CA THR A 141 -4.15 -7.87 -4.54
C THR A 141 -4.70 -9.28 -4.71
N LYS A 142 -4.76 -10.07 -3.62
CA LYS A 142 -5.15 -11.50 -3.64
C LYS A 142 -4.27 -12.38 -4.53
N ALA A 143 -3.05 -11.95 -4.82
CA ALA A 143 -2.09 -12.73 -5.62
C ALA A 143 -1.60 -14.00 -4.89
N GLY A 144 -1.86 -14.11 -3.58
CA GLY A 144 -1.43 -15.23 -2.76
C GLY A 144 0.02 -15.13 -2.30
N GLN A 145 0.51 -16.15 -1.59
CA GLN A 145 1.87 -16.15 -1.04
C GLN A 145 2.95 -16.52 -2.07
N ARG A 146 2.56 -17.18 -3.14
CA ARG A 146 3.45 -17.62 -4.24
C ARG A 146 2.94 -17.01 -5.53
N PHE A 147 3.35 -15.80 -5.81
CA PHE A 147 3.04 -15.11 -7.06
C PHE A 147 4.24 -15.17 -8.01
N PRO A 148 4.00 -15.24 -9.33
CA PRO A 148 5.07 -15.16 -10.32
C PRO A 148 5.71 -13.78 -10.33
N ILE A 149 6.99 -13.67 -10.69
CA ILE A 149 7.69 -12.40 -10.89
C ILE A 149 8.10 -12.27 -12.39
N PRO A 150 8.17 -11.03 -12.92
CA PRO A 150 7.84 -9.74 -12.25
C PRO A 150 6.36 -9.67 -11.86
N PHE A 151 6.08 -9.04 -10.74
CA PHE A 151 4.74 -8.72 -10.30
C PHE A 151 4.66 -7.23 -10.04
N MET A 152 3.99 -6.51 -10.92
CA MET A 152 3.90 -5.06 -10.84
C MET A 152 2.51 -4.64 -10.35
N VAL A 153 2.45 -3.69 -9.43
CA VAL A 153 1.17 -3.18 -8.90
C VAL A 153 1.16 -1.66 -8.94
N MET A 154 0.10 -1.11 -9.51
CA MET A 154 -0.07 0.32 -9.72
C MET A 154 -1.09 0.89 -8.75
N TYR A 155 -0.74 2.04 -8.16
CA TYR A 155 -1.58 2.84 -7.27
C TYR A 155 -1.63 4.28 -7.74
N LYS A 156 -2.73 4.98 -7.44
CA LYS A 156 -2.87 6.43 -7.61
C LYS A 156 -3.47 7.01 -6.34
N ASP A 157 -2.77 7.97 -5.73
CA ASP A 157 -3.18 8.55 -4.45
C ASP A 157 -3.49 7.47 -3.40
N GLY A 158 -2.63 6.46 -3.34
CA GLY A 158 -2.72 5.30 -2.46
C GLY A 158 -3.74 4.24 -2.89
N GLN A 159 -4.64 4.55 -3.80
CA GLN A 159 -5.68 3.61 -4.22
C GLN A 159 -5.18 2.66 -5.32
N TYR A 160 -5.54 1.39 -5.17
CA TYR A 160 -5.22 0.37 -6.16
C TYR A 160 -5.86 0.67 -7.51
N ILE A 161 -5.06 0.60 -8.59
CA ILE A 161 -5.51 0.77 -9.98
C ILE A 161 -5.55 -0.58 -10.68
N THR A 162 -4.41 -1.24 -10.81
CA THR A 162 -4.26 -2.53 -11.50
C THR A 162 -2.99 -3.25 -11.07
N HIS A 163 -2.82 -4.49 -11.52
CA HIS A 163 -1.56 -5.21 -11.39
C HIS A 163 -1.28 -6.03 -12.65
N TYR A 164 -0.02 -6.38 -12.84
CA TYR A 164 0.47 -7.18 -13.95
C TYR A 164 1.27 -8.36 -13.43
N VAL A 165 1.14 -9.49 -14.08
CA VAL A 165 1.82 -10.74 -13.73
C VAL A 165 2.68 -11.19 -14.90
N GLY A 166 3.99 -11.28 -14.69
CA GLY A 166 4.95 -11.56 -15.76
C GLY A 166 5.25 -10.32 -16.60
N GLN A 167 6.05 -10.51 -17.64
CA GLN A 167 6.41 -9.45 -18.59
C GLN A 167 5.16 -8.90 -19.29
N THR A 168 5.04 -7.58 -19.32
CA THR A 168 3.86 -6.88 -19.85
C THR A 168 4.30 -5.87 -20.93
N PRO A 169 3.61 -5.78 -22.07
CA PRO A 169 3.92 -4.75 -23.06
C PRO A 169 3.87 -3.34 -22.47
N GLU A 170 4.90 -2.52 -22.78
CA GLU A 170 5.04 -1.17 -22.27
C GLU A 170 3.80 -0.31 -22.53
N GLU A 171 3.18 -0.46 -23.72
CA GLU A 171 2.01 0.30 -24.15
C GLU A 171 0.78 0.00 -23.27
N MET A 172 0.67 -1.21 -22.72
CA MET A 172 -0.40 -1.54 -21.78
C MET A 172 -0.20 -0.81 -20.45
N ILE A 173 1.02 -0.85 -19.92
CA ILE A 173 1.37 -0.15 -18.69
C ILE A 173 1.17 1.36 -18.88
N GLU A 174 1.65 1.90 -20.00
CA GLU A 174 1.50 3.32 -20.34
C GLU A 174 0.03 3.76 -20.44
N SER A 175 -0.80 2.92 -21.08
CA SER A 175 -2.24 3.20 -21.20
C SER A 175 -2.89 3.36 -19.82
N ASP A 176 -2.54 2.50 -18.86
CA ASP A 176 -3.11 2.57 -17.52
C ASP A 176 -2.52 3.72 -16.70
N ILE A 177 -1.23 4.08 -16.90
CA ILE A 177 -0.65 5.31 -16.34
C ILE A 177 -1.44 6.53 -16.83
N LYS A 178 -1.67 6.66 -18.13
CA LYS A 178 -2.44 7.78 -18.71
C LYS A 178 -3.84 7.87 -18.13
N LYS A 179 -4.57 6.76 -18.05
CA LYS A 179 -5.91 6.72 -17.46
C LYS A 179 -5.88 7.16 -15.98
N ALA A 180 -4.90 6.68 -15.20
CA ALA A 180 -4.75 7.06 -13.80
C ALA A 180 -4.41 8.55 -13.63
N LEU A 181 -3.76 9.18 -14.62
CA LEU A 181 -3.45 10.60 -14.67
C LEU A 181 -4.58 11.46 -15.28
N GLY A 182 -5.65 10.85 -15.78
CA GLY A 182 -6.74 11.57 -16.44
C GLY A 182 -6.41 12.09 -17.84
N LYS A 183 -5.52 11.39 -18.56
CA LYS A 183 -5.01 11.76 -19.91
C LYS A 183 -5.53 10.85 -21.01
#